data_5f38bf8c43c6131a218ead7719d3adf6
#
_entry.id   5f38bf8c43c6131a218ead7719d3adf6
#
_cell.length_a   1.000
_cell.length_b   1.000
_cell.length_c   1.000
_cell.angle_alpha   90.00
_cell.angle_beta   90.00
_cell.angle_gamma   90.00
#
_symmetry.space_group_name_H-M   'P 1'
#
loop_
_entity.id
_entity.type
_entity.pdbx_description
1 polymer ?
#
loop_
_entity_poly.entity_id
_entity_poly.type
_entity_poly.pdbx_seq_one_letter_code
_entity_poly.pdbx_strand_id
1 'polypeptide(L)'
;MKLEEFREYARDNNVIPVYRRVLADGETPLGIYKKLAKNNPGTFLLESAEHGGAWSRYSFIGVASQTTLTEEDGSAKWLGTP
;
A
#
# COMPACT_ATOMS: atom_id res chain seq x y z
N MET A 1 11.66 3.31 10.72
CA MET A 1 12.73 2.28 10.63
C MET A 1 14.10 2.95 10.64
N LYS A 2 15.01 2.43 11.43
CA LYS A 2 16.38 2.94 11.49
C LYS A 2 17.27 2.20 10.50
N LEU A 3 18.34 2.84 10.04
CA LEU A 3 19.28 2.25 9.09
C LEU A 3 19.89 0.94 9.61
N GLU A 4 20.20 0.88 10.90
CA GLU A 4 20.76 -0.33 11.51
C GLU A 4 19.80 -1.53 11.42
N GLU A 5 18.52 -1.28 11.66
CA GLU A 5 17.48 -2.31 11.54
C GLU A 5 17.37 -2.80 10.09
N PHE A 6 17.40 -1.87 9.14
CA PHE A 6 17.40 -2.20 7.73
C PHE A 6 18.58 -3.09 7.35
N ARG A 7 19.77 -2.73 7.80
CA ARG A 7 20.99 -3.50 7.50
C ARG A 7 20.93 -4.90 8.09
N GLU A 8 20.34 -5.04 9.26
CA GLU A 8 20.19 -6.35 9.88
C GLU A 8 19.27 -7.26 9.07
N TYR A 9 18.11 -6.74 8.63
CA TYR A 9 17.21 -7.50 7.76
C TYR A 9 17.85 -7.79 6.40
N ALA A 10 18.67 -6.90 5.88
CA ALA A 10 19.30 -7.05 4.57
C ALA A 10 20.33 -8.16 4.50
N ARG A 11 20.81 -8.67 5.64
CA ARG A 11 21.77 -9.78 5.66
C ARG A 11 21.20 -11.05 5.08
N ASP A 12 19.92 -11.34 5.36
CA ASP A 12 19.30 -12.61 5.04
C ASP A 12 18.10 -12.49 4.10
N ASN A 13 17.77 -11.29 3.68
CA ASN A 13 16.58 -11.03 2.85
C ASN A 13 16.89 -10.12 1.68
N ASN A 14 16.29 -10.43 0.53
CA ASN A 14 16.43 -9.62 -0.69
C ASN A 14 15.36 -8.54 -0.81
N VAL A 15 14.21 -8.74 -0.14
CA VAL A 15 13.11 -7.79 -0.14
C VAL A 15 12.86 -7.37 1.29
N ILE A 16 12.97 -6.07 1.55
CA ILE A 16 12.86 -5.53 2.90
C ILE A 16 11.87 -4.37 2.88
N PRO A 17 10.74 -4.46 3.63
CA PRO A 17 9.84 -3.32 3.76
C PRO A 17 10.51 -2.21 4.56
N VAL A 18 10.46 -1.01 4.02
CA VAL A 18 10.92 0.20 4.70
C VAL A 18 9.69 0.99 5.10
N TYR A 19 9.60 1.38 6.36
CA TYR A 19 8.41 2.01 6.89
C TYR A 19 8.73 3.20 7.78
N ARG A 20 7.74 4.09 7.89
CA ARG A 20 7.74 5.20 8.84
C ARG A 20 6.34 5.32 9.43
N ARG A 21 6.26 5.59 10.72
CA ARG A 21 4.99 5.87 11.39
C ARG A 21 4.81 7.37 11.49
N VAL A 22 3.64 7.84 11.12
CA VAL A 22 3.27 9.25 11.24
C VAL A 22 1.92 9.37 11.92
N LEU A 23 1.72 10.45 12.65
CA LEU A 23 0.45 10.75 13.27
C LEU A 23 -0.51 11.31 12.22
N ALA A 24 -1.70 10.78 12.16
CA ALA A 24 -2.71 11.17 11.17
C ALA A 24 -4.07 11.44 11.83
N ASP A 25 -4.07 12.10 13.00
CA ASP A 25 -5.26 12.42 13.71
C ASP A 25 -6.16 13.31 12.85
N GLY A 26 -7.45 13.01 12.85
CA GLY A 26 -8.42 13.76 12.05
C GLY A 26 -8.49 13.35 10.59
N GLU A 27 -7.69 12.40 10.15
CA GLU A 27 -7.76 11.85 8.80
C GLU A 27 -8.68 10.63 8.74
N THR A 28 -9.26 10.38 7.58
CA THR A 28 -10.01 9.16 7.30
C THR A 28 -9.28 8.35 6.24
N PRO A 29 -9.47 7.02 6.17
CA PRO A 29 -8.85 6.22 5.12
C PRO A 29 -9.15 6.73 3.71
N LEU A 30 -10.41 7.05 3.42
CA LEU A 30 -10.79 7.59 2.12
C LEU A 30 -10.14 8.95 1.84
N GLY A 31 -10.07 9.82 2.85
CA GLY A 31 -9.42 11.13 2.72
C GLY A 31 -7.94 11.00 2.40
N ILE A 32 -7.25 10.12 3.10
CA ILE A 32 -5.83 9.84 2.84
C ILE A 32 -5.65 9.26 1.43
N TYR A 33 -6.50 8.30 1.05
CA TYR A 33 -6.45 7.72 -0.29
C TYR A 33 -6.57 8.78 -1.38
N LYS A 34 -7.54 9.69 -1.25
CA LYS A 34 -7.74 10.75 -2.23
C LYS A 34 -6.53 11.68 -2.34
N LYS A 35 -5.90 12.00 -1.22
CA LYS A 35 -4.71 12.86 -1.20
C LYS A 35 -3.50 12.20 -1.86
N LEU A 36 -3.30 10.91 -1.63
CA LEU A 36 -2.11 10.20 -2.11
C LEU A 36 -2.27 9.65 -3.52
N ALA A 37 -3.45 9.17 -3.87
CA ALA A 37 -3.70 8.54 -5.17
C ALA A 37 -3.75 9.57 -6.32
N LYS A 38 -4.31 10.73 -6.08
CA LYS A 38 -4.37 11.83 -7.06
C LYS A 38 -4.93 11.41 -8.43
N ASN A 39 -5.90 10.50 -8.44
CA ASN A 39 -6.50 9.94 -9.65
C ASN A 39 -5.53 9.16 -10.53
N ASN A 40 -4.41 8.72 -10.00
CA ASN A 40 -3.46 7.88 -10.73
C ASN A 40 -3.97 6.43 -10.82
N PRO A 41 -3.74 5.75 -11.94
CA PRO A 41 -4.08 4.33 -12.05
C PRO A 41 -3.16 3.47 -11.18
N GLY A 42 -3.59 2.24 -10.90
CA GLY A 42 -2.80 1.31 -10.10
C GLY A 42 -2.79 1.63 -8.61
N THR A 43 -3.76 2.38 -8.14
CA THR A 43 -3.93 2.67 -6.72
C THR A 43 -5.12 1.91 -6.16
N PHE A 44 -5.14 1.70 -4.84
CA PHE A 44 -6.25 0.99 -4.22
C PHE A 44 -6.46 1.43 -2.77
N LEU A 45 -7.68 1.18 -2.29
CA LEU A 45 -8.06 1.31 -0.89
C LEU A 45 -8.78 0.02 -0.48
N LEU A 46 -8.26 -0.65 0.52
CA LEU A 46 -8.88 -1.83 1.11
C LEU A 46 -9.32 -1.51 2.53
N GLU A 47 -10.61 -1.67 2.78
CA GLU A 47 -11.19 -1.48 4.10
C GLU A 47 -11.88 -2.76 4.53
N SER A 48 -11.74 -3.11 5.82
CA SER A 48 -12.43 -4.28 6.36
C SER A 48 -13.91 -3.97 6.57
N ALA A 49 -14.76 -4.89 6.10
CA ALA A 49 -16.19 -4.85 6.33
C ALA A 49 -16.62 -5.64 7.57
N GLU A 50 -15.71 -6.38 8.19
CA GLU A 50 -16.02 -7.18 9.37
C GLU A 50 -15.96 -6.35 10.63
N HIS A 51 -16.92 -6.60 11.54
CA HIS A 51 -17.00 -5.92 12.82
C HIS A 51 -16.39 -6.78 13.93
N GLY A 52 -15.53 -6.17 14.75
CA GLY A 52 -15.01 -6.79 15.95
C GLY A 52 -13.80 -7.70 15.79
N GLY A 53 -13.29 -7.90 14.59
CA GLY A 53 -12.05 -8.65 14.36
C GLY A 53 -10.82 -7.75 14.42
N ALA A 54 -9.64 -8.36 14.59
CA ALA A 54 -8.37 -7.62 14.59
C ALA A 54 -8.12 -6.88 13.27
N TRP A 55 -8.58 -7.46 12.18
CA TRP A 55 -8.43 -6.90 10.83
C TRP A 55 -9.33 -5.70 10.57
N SER A 56 -10.44 -5.55 11.32
CA SER A 56 -11.35 -4.43 11.14
C SER A 56 -10.77 -3.08 11.56
N ARG A 57 -9.62 -3.09 12.24
CA ARG A 57 -8.94 -1.86 12.67
C ARG A 57 -8.05 -1.24 11.60
N TYR A 58 -7.81 -1.94 10.52
CA TYR A 58 -6.83 -1.53 9.53
C TYR A 58 -7.47 -1.27 8.18
N SER A 59 -6.97 -0.24 7.53
CA SER A 59 -7.22 0.01 6.12
C SER A 59 -5.87 0.04 5.41
N PHE A 60 -5.86 -0.42 4.16
CA PHE A 60 -4.64 -0.49 3.38
C PHE A 60 -4.80 0.38 2.13
N ILE A 61 -3.82 1.23 1.90
CA ILE A 61 -3.82 2.16 0.77
C ILE A 61 -2.57 1.90 -0.04
N GLY A 62 -2.74 1.57 -1.32
CA GLY A 62 -1.63 1.36 -2.23
C GLY A 62 -1.55 2.47 -3.26
N VAL A 63 -0.39 3.10 -3.36
CA VAL A 63 -0.14 4.19 -4.30
C VAL A 63 1.28 4.07 -4.86
N ALA A 64 1.55 4.83 -5.92
CA ALA A 64 2.90 4.93 -6.51
C ALA A 64 3.50 3.58 -6.89
N SER A 65 2.69 2.66 -7.39
CA SER A 65 3.15 1.37 -7.87
C SER A 65 3.89 1.54 -9.20
N GLN A 66 5.05 0.90 -9.33
CA GLN A 66 5.78 0.89 -10.60
C GLN A 66 5.09 0.00 -11.64
N THR A 67 4.46 -1.06 -11.17
CA THR A 67 3.87 -2.08 -12.02
C THR A 67 2.60 -2.60 -11.40
N THR A 68 1.56 -2.73 -12.19
CA THR A 68 0.26 -3.24 -11.75
C THR A 68 -0.26 -4.23 -12.78
N LEU A 69 -0.67 -5.41 -12.31
CA LEU A 69 -1.38 -6.37 -13.15
C LEU A 69 -2.87 -6.06 -13.08
N THR A 70 -3.47 -5.83 -14.20
CA THR A 70 -4.89 -5.51 -14.29
C THR A 70 -5.57 -6.31 -15.39
N GLU A 71 -6.89 -6.19 -15.45
CA GLU A 71 -7.69 -6.84 -16.49
C GLU A 71 -8.17 -5.80 -17.49
N GLU A 72 -8.10 -6.12 -18.77
CA GLU A 72 -8.61 -5.30 -19.84
C GLU A 72 -9.20 -6.21 -20.91
N ASP A 73 -10.47 -6.02 -21.22
CA ASP A 73 -11.21 -6.81 -22.22
C ASP A 73 -11.10 -8.33 -22.02
N GLY A 74 -11.13 -8.78 -20.77
CA GLY A 74 -11.06 -10.20 -20.43
C GLY A 74 -9.66 -10.78 -20.40
N SER A 75 -8.62 -9.98 -20.59
CA SER A 75 -7.22 -10.42 -20.59
C SER A 75 -6.42 -9.72 -19.51
N ALA A 76 -5.42 -10.41 -18.98
CA ALA A 76 -4.48 -9.81 -18.05
C ALA A 76 -3.55 -8.85 -18.79
N LYS A 77 -3.31 -7.69 -18.21
CA LYS A 77 -2.47 -6.68 -18.79
C LYS A 77 -1.62 -5.99 -17.72
N TRP A 78 -0.39 -5.68 -18.07
CA TRP A 78 0.48 -4.90 -17.21
C TRP A 78 0.28 -3.41 -17.43
N LEU A 79 0.16 -2.66 -16.33
CA LEU A 79 0.34 -1.22 -16.31
C LEU A 79 1.74 -0.96 -15.78
N GLY A 80 2.50 -0.11 -16.48
CA GLY A 80 3.89 0.13 -16.14
C GLY A 80 4.81 -0.93 -16.69
N THR A 81 6.04 -0.97 -16.19
CA THR A 81 7.08 -1.88 -16.64
C THR A 81 7.35 -2.93 -15.57
N PRO A 82 7.01 -4.21 -15.83
CA PRO A 82 7.28 -5.26 -14.86
C PRO A 82 8.77 -5.53 -14.65
#